data_cd8063466f90b121c0064658f7b9ce01
#
_entry.id   cd8063466f90b121c0064658f7b9ce01
#
_cell.length_a   1.000
_cell.length_b   1.000
_cell.length_c   1.000
_cell.angle_alpha   90.00
_cell.angle_beta   90.00
_cell.angle_gamma   90.00
#
_symmetry.space_group_name_H-M   'P 1'
#
loop_
_entity.id
_entity.type
_entity.pdbx_description
1 polymer ?
#
loop_
_entity_poly.entity_id
_entity_poly.type
_entity_poly.pdbx_seq_one_letter_code
_entity_poly.pdbx_strand_id
1 'polypeptide(L)'
;VLQKYAVRAGGGVNHRMGLDDAVLIKDNHLAYCGSIAQAVRQAKQAVGPLTCVEIEVDTLAQLNEAIAAGAERILLDNMDDETLKEAANRCHTQTAHPHTVYCEASGGIGFNRLKRVAQTGVDGIALGYLTHSSRSLDIGLDFVA
;
A
#
# COMPACT_ATOMS: atom_id res chain seq x y z
N VAL A 1 -11.34 -14.95 3.64
CA VAL A 1 -12.02 -15.09 2.33
C VAL A 1 -13.20 -14.14 2.21
N LEU A 2 -14.18 -14.14 3.14
CA LEU A 2 -15.39 -13.29 3.06
C LEU A 2 -15.09 -11.79 3.03
N GLN A 3 -14.15 -11.29 3.82
CA GLN A 3 -13.74 -9.88 3.80
C GLN A 3 -13.19 -9.47 2.44
N LYS A 4 -12.34 -10.28 1.83
CA LYS A 4 -11.78 -10.02 0.50
C LYS A 4 -12.87 -10.03 -0.60
N TYR A 5 -13.84 -10.94 -0.48
CA TYR A 5 -15.01 -10.95 -1.35
C TYR A 5 -15.86 -9.68 -1.19
N ALA A 6 -16.11 -9.24 0.06
CA ALA A 6 -16.90 -8.05 0.34
C ALA A 6 -16.25 -6.77 -0.23
N VAL A 7 -14.93 -6.63 -0.12
CA VAL A 7 -14.18 -5.51 -0.73
C VAL A 7 -14.43 -5.46 -2.24
N ARG A 8 -14.33 -6.59 -2.93
CA ARG A 8 -14.59 -6.65 -4.38
C ARG A 8 -16.04 -6.39 -4.74
N ALA A 9 -16.98 -6.95 -3.97
CA ALA A 9 -18.40 -6.73 -4.18
C ALA A 9 -18.79 -5.24 -4.01
N GLY A 10 -18.09 -4.52 -3.13
CA GLY A 10 -18.21 -3.08 -2.95
C GLY A 10 -17.46 -2.22 -3.99
N GLY A 11 -16.83 -2.82 -4.98
CA GLY A 11 -16.08 -2.11 -6.03
C GLY A 11 -14.63 -1.76 -5.66
N GLY A 12 -14.14 -2.22 -4.52
CA GLY A 12 -12.75 -2.06 -4.12
C GLY A 12 -11.80 -3.10 -4.73
N VAL A 13 -10.52 -2.86 -4.61
CA VAL A 13 -9.45 -3.78 -5.00
C VAL A 13 -8.81 -4.38 -3.76
N ASN A 14 -8.51 -5.67 -3.79
CA ASN A 14 -7.82 -6.32 -2.69
C ASN A 14 -6.32 -6.02 -2.73
N HIS A 15 -5.76 -5.65 -1.60
CA HIS A 15 -4.33 -5.83 -1.33
C HIS A 15 -4.00 -7.32 -1.30
N ARG A 16 -2.73 -7.72 -1.15
CA ARG A 16 -2.32 -9.14 -1.12
C ARG A 16 -3.29 -10.02 -0.30
N MET A 17 -3.50 -11.24 -0.76
CA MET A 17 -4.45 -12.18 -0.12
C MET A 17 -3.90 -12.75 1.18
N GLY A 18 -2.60 -12.94 1.25
CA GLY A 18 -1.89 -13.52 2.39
C GLY A 18 -0.44 -13.02 2.44
N LEU A 19 0.40 -13.79 3.11
CA LEU A 19 1.84 -13.53 3.19
C LEU A 19 2.65 -14.26 2.11
N ASP A 20 1.99 -15.06 1.31
CA ASP A 20 2.53 -15.99 0.33
C ASP A 20 2.33 -15.53 -1.12
N ASP A 21 1.52 -14.52 -1.37
CA ASP A 21 1.22 -14.05 -2.73
C ASP A 21 1.93 -12.74 -3.12
N ALA A 22 2.43 -11.97 -2.14
CA ALA A 22 3.25 -10.78 -2.37
C ALA A 22 4.10 -10.45 -1.15
N VAL A 23 5.25 -9.81 -1.38
CA VAL A 23 6.13 -9.31 -0.32
C VAL A 23 5.76 -7.89 0.04
N LEU A 24 5.67 -7.59 1.35
CA LEU A 24 5.60 -6.23 1.87
C LEU A 24 6.74 -6.05 2.88
N ILE A 25 7.70 -5.22 2.51
CA ILE A 25 8.83 -4.86 3.37
C ILE A 25 8.36 -3.74 4.31
N LYS A 26 8.51 -3.94 5.62
CA LYS A 26 8.11 -3.02 6.66
C LYS A 26 9.30 -2.57 7.50
N ASP A 27 9.09 -1.59 8.39
CA ASP A 27 10.06 -1.03 9.32
C ASP A 27 10.92 -2.10 10.03
N ASN A 28 10.30 -3.13 10.58
CA ASN A 28 11.01 -4.23 11.24
C ASN A 28 11.94 -5.00 10.30
N HIS A 29 11.58 -5.15 9.03
CA HIS A 29 12.46 -5.76 8.03
C HIS A 29 13.65 -4.84 7.73
N LEU A 30 13.41 -3.52 7.64
CA LEU A 30 14.48 -2.53 7.43
C LEU A 30 15.47 -2.51 8.59
N ALA A 31 14.97 -2.58 9.84
CA ALA A 31 15.80 -2.66 11.02
C ALA A 31 16.72 -3.90 11.00
N TYR A 32 16.22 -5.03 10.51
CA TYR A 32 17.00 -6.25 10.36
C TYR A 32 18.01 -6.20 9.21
N CYS A 33 17.60 -5.68 8.04
CA CYS A 33 18.42 -5.62 6.83
C CYS A 33 19.47 -4.49 6.85
N GLY A 34 19.29 -3.45 7.68
CA GLY A 34 20.20 -2.32 7.82
C GLY A 34 20.04 -1.21 6.78
N SER A 35 19.45 -1.46 5.59
CA SER A 35 19.15 -0.42 4.60
C SER A 35 18.00 -0.83 3.67
N ILE A 36 17.32 0.19 3.12
CA ILE A 36 16.25 0.03 2.13
C ILE A 36 16.77 -0.69 0.87
N ALA A 37 17.93 -0.28 0.35
CA ALA A 37 18.54 -0.87 -0.84
C ALA A 37 18.84 -2.37 -0.64
N GLN A 38 19.31 -2.75 0.55
CA GLN A 38 19.59 -4.15 0.86
C GLN A 38 18.30 -4.96 0.99
N ALA A 39 17.29 -4.43 1.67
CA ALA A 39 16.00 -5.09 1.85
C ALA A 39 15.29 -5.35 0.51
N VAL A 40 15.22 -4.33 -0.37
CA VAL A 40 14.61 -4.46 -1.70
C VAL A 40 15.36 -5.50 -2.54
N ARG A 41 16.71 -5.44 -2.56
CA ARG A 41 17.52 -6.42 -3.31
C ARG A 41 17.31 -7.85 -2.81
N GLN A 42 17.37 -8.07 -1.49
CA GLN A 42 17.20 -9.40 -0.90
C GLN A 42 15.80 -9.95 -1.17
N ALA A 43 14.77 -9.12 -1.03
CA ALA A 43 13.40 -9.52 -1.33
C ALA A 43 13.26 -9.94 -2.80
N LYS A 44 13.73 -9.13 -3.74
CA LYS A 44 13.68 -9.45 -5.18
C LYS A 44 14.47 -10.71 -5.55
N GLN A 45 15.57 -10.99 -4.86
CA GLN A 45 16.35 -12.23 -5.07
C GLN A 45 15.68 -13.48 -4.50
N ALA A 46 14.91 -13.33 -3.42
CA ALA A 46 14.27 -14.44 -2.73
C ALA A 46 12.97 -14.92 -3.41
N VAL A 47 12.36 -14.08 -4.26
CA VAL A 47 11.08 -14.40 -4.91
C VAL A 47 11.20 -14.52 -6.42
N GLY A 48 10.22 -15.17 -7.05
CA GLY A 48 10.16 -15.27 -8.49
C GLY A 48 9.76 -13.95 -9.18
N PRO A 49 9.99 -13.83 -10.50
CA PRO A 49 9.79 -12.57 -11.23
C PRO A 49 8.32 -12.12 -11.32
N LEU A 50 7.37 -12.98 -10.99
CA LEU A 50 5.95 -12.67 -10.97
C LEU A 50 5.43 -12.27 -9.59
N THR A 51 6.28 -12.34 -8.55
CA THR A 51 5.90 -11.97 -7.19
C THR A 51 6.11 -10.47 -6.99
N CYS A 52 5.05 -9.77 -6.61
CA CYS A 52 5.10 -8.35 -6.29
C CYS A 52 5.93 -8.12 -5.01
N VAL A 53 6.83 -7.15 -5.07
CA VAL A 53 7.60 -6.66 -3.91
C VAL A 53 7.24 -5.18 -3.70
N GLU A 54 6.62 -4.90 -2.57
CA GLU A 54 6.23 -3.57 -2.12
C GLU A 54 7.05 -3.20 -0.88
N ILE A 55 7.39 -1.92 -0.74
CA ILE A 55 8.11 -1.41 0.43
C ILE A 55 7.34 -0.25 1.07
N GLU A 56 7.19 -0.31 2.39
CA GLU A 56 6.59 0.73 3.23
C GLU A 56 7.65 1.78 3.59
N VAL A 57 7.31 3.06 3.44
CA VAL A 57 8.16 4.21 3.77
C VAL A 57 7.35 5.29 4.47
N ASP A 58 7.96 5.94 5.49
CA ASP A 58 7.35 6.97 6.31
C ASP A 58 7.81 8.39 5.94
N THR A 59 8.88 8.51 5.17
CA THR A 59 9.51 9.80 4.85
C THR A 59 9.89 9.91 3.38
N LEU A 60 9.98 11.17 2.90
CA LEU A 60 10.46 11.45 1.54
C LEU A 60 11.94 11.06 1.33
N ALA A 61 12.74 10.98 2.39
CA ALA A 61 14.11 10.49 2.31
C ALA A 61 14.14 8.99 2.01
N GLN A 62 13.37 8.20 2.76
CA GLN A 62 13.20 6.75 2.51
C GLN A 62 12.58 6.48 1.13
N LEU A 63 11.62 7.31 0.69
CA LEU A 63 11.06 7.23 -0.66
C LEU A 63 12.15 7.33 -1.73
N ASN A 64 13.03 8.35 -1.62
CA ASN A 64 14.11 8.52 -2.59
C ASN A 64 15.07 7.32 -2.59
N GLU A 65 15.39 6.76 -1.42
CA GLU A 65 16.21 5.55 -1.32
C GLU A 65 15.52 4.34 -1.98
N ALA A 66 14.21 4.19 -1.76
CA ALA A 66 13.44 3.10 -2.36
C ALA A 66 13.38 3.20 -3.89
N ILE A 67 13.15 4.41 -4.43
CA ILE A 67 13.19 4.67 -5.88
C ILE A 67 14.59 4.36 -6.43
N ALA A 68 15.63 4.86 -5.79
CA ALA A 68 17.03 4.61 -6.20
C ALA A 68 17.41 3.12 -6.12
N ALA A 69 16.82 2.37 -5.18
CA ALA A 69 16.99 0.92 -5.05
C ALA A 69 16.20 0.12 -6.10
N GLY A 70 15.41 0.78 -6.94
CA GLY A 70 14.59 0.16 -7.98
C GLY A 70 13.31 -0.48 -7.45
N ALA A 71 12.74 0.03 -6.36
CA ALA A 71 11.41 -0.38 -5.94
C ALA A 71 10.37 -0.02 -7.01
N GLU A 72 9.46 -0.94 -7.30
CA GLU A 72 8.41 -0.75 -8.32
C GLU A 72 7.06 -0.39 -7.69
N ARG A 73 6.90 -0.74 -6.41
CA ARG A 73 5.72 -0.42 -5.60
C ARG A 73 6.16 0.10 -4.24
N ILE A 74 5.59 1.23 -3.84
CA ILE A 74 5.93 1.88 -2.59
C ILE A 74 4.63 2.24 -1.85
N LEU A 75 4.53 1.82 -0.61
CA LEU A 75 3.46 2.17 0.30
C LEU A 75 3.90 3.37 1.15
N LEU A 76 3.18 4.46 1.03
CA LEU A 76 3.42 5.73 1.71
C LEU A 76 2.63 5.74 3.01
N ASP A 77 3.29 5.47 4.15
CA ASP A 77 2.60 5.27 5.42
C ASP A 77 2.52 6.56 6.25
N ASN A 78 1.33 6.85 6.77
CA ASN A 78 1.04 7.94 7.69
C ASN A 78 1.48 9.36 7.24
N MET A 79 1.58 9.62 5.93
CA MET A 79 1.92 10.93 5.39
C MET A 79 0.70 11.85 5.32
N ASP A 80 0.92 13.18 5.50
CA ASP A 80 -0.11 14.19 5.25
C ASP A 80 -0.36 14.41 3.75
N ASP A 81 -1.40 15.19 3.40
CA ASP A 81 -1.85 15.34 2.01
C ASP A 81 -0.80 16.08 1.14
N GLU A 82 -0.03 17.02 1.72
CA GLU A 82 1.04 17.75 1.02
C GLU A 82 2.23 16.82 0.74
N THR A 83 2.64 16.04 1.73
CA THR A 83 3.71 15.05 1.59
C THR A 83 3.34 13.96 0.61
N LEU A 84 2.08 13.47 0.63
CA LEU A 84 1.58 12.50 -0.36
C LEU A 84 1.65 13.03 -1.79
N LYS A 85 1.28 14.31 -2.01
CA LYS A 85 1.35 14.94 -3.32
C LYS A 85 2.79 15.02 -3.84
N GLU A 86 3.72 15.42 -2.99
CA GLU A 86 5.15 15.44 -3.34
C GLU A 86 5.69 14.04 -3.60
N ALA A 87 5.32 13.06 -2.77
CA ALA A 87 5.71 11.67 -2.93
C ALA A 87 5.22 11.09 -4.26
N ALA A 88 3.94 11.29 -4.61
CA ALA A 88 3.37 10.84 -5.87
C ALA A 88 4.09 11.46 -7.08
N ASN A 89 4.38 12.77 -7.02
CA ASN A 89 5.16 13.43 -8.06
C ASN A 89 6.54 12.79 -8.24
N ARG A 90 7.26 12.48 -7.16
CA ARG A 90 8.58 11.80 -7.22
C ARG A 90 8.47 10.40 -7.81
N CYS A 91 7.49 9.60 -7.40
CA CYS A 91 7.25 8.27 -7.93
C CYS A 91 7.05 8.29 -9.46
N HIS A 92 6.37 9.31 -9.97
CA HIS A 92 6.04 9.40 -11.39
C HIS A 92 7.11 10.07 -12.26
N THR A 93 8.01 10.87 -11.67
CA THR A 93 8.98 11.69 -12.43
C THR A 93 10.45 11.35 -12.19
N GLN A 94 10.81 10.80 -11.02
CA GLN A 94 12.21 10.59 -10.61
C GLN A 94 12.72 9.16 -10.79
N THR A 95 12.04 8.33 -11.54
CA THR A 95 12.46 6.95 -11.78
C THR A 95 13.49 6.89 -12.92
N ALA A 96 14.57 6.15 -12.68
CA ALA A 96 15.53 5.78 -13.72
C ALA A 96 15.05 4.61 -14.60
N HIS A 97 13.93 3.99 -14.22
CA HIS A 97 13.30 2.90 -14.96
C HIS A 97 12.34 3.45 -16.04
N PRO A 98 12.11 2.70 -17.12
CA PRO A 98 11.18 3.10 -18.18
C PRO A 98 9.71 3.13 -17.71
N HIS A 99 9.44 2.67 -16.51
CA HIS A 99 8.11 2.65 -15.90
C HIS A 99 8.07 3.51 -14.64
N THR A 100 6.94 4.18 -14.43
CA THR A 100 6.64 4.90 -13.19
C THR A 100 6.57 3.94 -12.00
N VAL A 101 6.94 4.41 -10.82
CA VAL A 101 6.77 3.66 -9.56
C VAL A 101 5.33 3.79 -9.11
N TYR A 102 4.66 2.66 -8.87
CA TYR A 102 3.31 2.66 -8.28
C TYR A 102 3.39 3.08 -6.81
N CYS A 103 2.62 4.08 -6.42
CA CYS A 103 2.56 4.55 -5.04
C CYS A 103 1.17 4.42 -4.43
N GLU A 104 1.10 3.85 -3.23
CA GLU A 104 -0.12 3.60 -2.48
C GLU A 104 -0.08 4.35 -1.16
N ALA A 105 -1.08 5.19 -0.88
CA ALA A 105 -1.21 5.86 0.41
C ALA A 105 -1.81 4.92 1.45
N SER A 106 -1.26 4.92 2.66
CA SER A 106 -1.70 4.11 3.79
C SER A 106 -1.64 4.88 5.11
N GLY A 107 -2.15 4.28 6.19
CA GLY A 107 -2.08 4.83 7.54
C GLY A 107 -3.22 5.81 7.87
N GLY A 108 -4.13 5.40 8.75
CA GLY A 108 -5.16 6.26 9.34
C GLY A 108 -6.15 6.94 8.37
N ILE A 109 -6.29 6.44 7.15
CA ILE A 109 -7.16 7.06 6.13
C ILE A 109 -8.60 6.58 6.34
N GLY A 110 -9.48 7.52 6.72
CA GLY A 110 -10.92 7.30 6.81
C GLY A 110 -11.67 7.91 5.61
N PHE A 111 -12.98 7.63 5.51
CA PHE A 111 -13.81 8.13 4.40
C PHE A 111 -13.82 9.66 4.26
N ASN A 112 -13.71 10.39 5.37
CA ASN A 112 -13.67 11.86 5.37
C ASN A 112 -12.42 12.44 4.70
N ARG A 113 -11.30 11.69 4.68
CA ARG A 113 -10.04 12.09 4.05
C ARG A 113 -9.87 11.53 2.63
N LEU A 114 -10.60 10.46 2.28
CA LEU A 114 -10.42 9.69 1.04
C LEU A 114 -10.36 10.55 -0.23
N LYS A 115 -11.31 11.50 -0.37
CA LYS A 115 -11.36 12.38 -1.54
C LYS A 115 -10.10 13.25 -1.68
N ARG A 116 -9.57 13.77 -0.56
CA ARG A 116 -8.37 14.62 -0.56
C ARG A 116 -7.14 13.78 -0.91
N VAL A 117 -7.02 12.60 -0.32
CA VAL A 117 -5.92 11.68 -0.64
C VAL A 117 -5.95 11.29 -2.13
N ALA A 118 -7.13 10.99 -2.69
CA ALA A 118 -7.25 10.69 -4.12
C ALA A 118 -6.81 11.86 -5.03
N GLN A 119 -6.88 13.11 -4.54
CA GLN A 119 -6.44 14.30 -5.29
C GLN A 119 -4.93 14.56 -5.20
N THR A 120 -4.18 13.83 -4.38
CA THR A 120 -2.73 13.98 -4.28
C THR A 120 -1.97 13.37 -5.44
N GLY A 121 -2.63 12.50 -6.22
CA GLY A 121 -2.04 11.84 -7.37
C GLY A 121 -1.46 10.45 -7.08
N VAL A 122 -1.68 9.89 -5.89
CA VAL A 122 -1.32 8.49 -5.61
C VAL A 122 -2.13 7.52 -6.47
N ASP A 123 -1.54 6.37 -6.82
CA ASP A 123 -2.15 5.35 -7.69
C ASP A 123 -3.15 4.48 -6.94
N GLY A 124 -2.95 4.31 -5.63
CA GLY A 124 -3.80 3.51 -4.76
C GLY A 124 -3.97 4.09 -3.37
N ILE A 125 -5.01 3.64 -2.66
CA ILE A 125 -5.27 4.00 -1.26
C ILE A 125 -5.63 2.75 -0.48
N ALA A 126 -4.80 2.38 0.49
CA ALA A 126 -5.07 1.26 1.39
C ALA A 126 -5.96 1.72 2.56
N LEU A 127 -7.10 1.08 2.70
CA LEU A 127 -8.10 1.41 3.72
C LEU A 127 -8.30 0.25 4.69
N GLY A 128 -7.52 0.20 5.76
CA GLY A 128 -7.75 -0.74 6.87
C GLY A 128 -9.13 -0.56 7.52
N TYR A 129 -9.67 0.65 7.45
CA TYR A 129 -11.02 1.00 7.94
C TYR A 129 -12.11 0.05 7.42
N LEU A 130 -12.01 -0.41 6.17
CA LEU A 130 -12.98 -1.33 5.56
C LEU A 130 -13.07 -2.67 6.29
N THR A 131 -12.01 -3.09 6.97
CA THR A 131 -11.95 -4.39 7.64
C THR A 131 -12.08 -4.28 9.16
N HIS A 132 -11.39 -3.31 9.80
CA HIS A 132 -11.40 -3.20 11.26
C HIS A 132 -12.53 -2.33 11.82
N SER A 133 -13.19 -1.52 10.97
CA SER A 133 -14.26 -0.59 11.40
C SER A 133 -15.52 -0.69 10.52
N SER A 134 -15.75 -1.85 9.90
CA SER A 134 -16.98 -2.11 9.17
C SER A 134 -18.18 -2.03 10.12
N ARG A 135 -19.24 -1.34 9.71
CA ARG A 135 -20.49 -1.26 10.49
C ARG A 135 -21.27 -2.56 10.35
N SER A 136 -21.78 -3.07 11.46
CA SER A 136 -22.74 -4.17 11.44
C SER A 136 -24.04 -3.70 10.76
N LEU A 137 -24.55 -4.53 9.85
CA LEU A 137 -25.89 -4.35 9.32
C LEU A 137 -26.90 -4.94 10.32
N ASP A 138 -28.02 -4.23 10.51
CA ASP A 138 -29.13 -4.74 11.32
C ASP A 138 -29.91 -5.78 10.51
N ILE A 139 -29.53 -7.03 10.67
CA ILE A 139 -30.16 -8.18 10.01
C ILE A 139 -30.65 -9.14 11.08
N GLY A 140 -31.96 -9.35 11.15
CA GLY A 140 -32.58 -10.36 11.98
C GLY A 140 -33.01 -11.59 11.19
N LEU A 141 -33.12 -12.71 11.87
CA LEU A 141 -33.74 -13.92 11.34
C LEU A 141 -35.04 -14.14 12.10
N ASP A 142 -36.19 -13.95 11.43
CA ASP A 142 -37.51 -14.15 12.01
C ASP A 142 -38.08 -15.49 11.53
N PHE A 143 -38.75 -16.18 12.46
CA PHE A 143 -39.50 -17.37 12.16
C PHE A 143 -40.90 -16.94 11.73
N VAL A 144 -41.26 -17.19 10.49
CA VAL A 144 -42.62 -16.95 9.98
C VAL A 144 -43.38 -18.27 10.10
N ALA A 145 -44.39 -18.29 11.00
CA ALA A 145 -45.27 -19.45 11.20
C ALA A 145 -46.32 -19.57 10.10
#